data_ea434c0da6767a9fa63062c89aa07129
#
_entry.id   ea434c0da6767a9fa63062c89aa07129
#
_cell.length_a   1.000
_cell.length_b   1.000
_cell.length_c   1.000
_cell.angle_alpha   90.00
_cell.angle_beta   90.00
_cell.angle_gamma   90.00
#
_symmetry.space_group_name_H-M   'P 1'
#
loop_
_entity.id
_entity.type
_entity.pdbx_description
1 polymer ?
#
loop_
_entity_poly.entity_id
_entity_poly.type
_entity_poly.pdbx_seq_one_letter_code
_entity_poly.pdbx_strand_id
1 'polypeptide(L)'
;SDKTIPDALRSHGVEPIACDLLEPEKLAKLPDAENVIFMAARKFGTTGSEHLSWAINTQLPALVADRYHDSRIVCISSGNVYPLVPVVQGGATEKTLVAPQGEYAQSVLGRERIFEHASYRWGTRVALLRLNYAIDLRYGVLVDIARAVFERRPIDLRMPLVNVIWQGDANSVCMRSLAHCASPAFILNLTGPETLSTRWIAEQFAERFGREASFAGEESQSALLNNAAKCHRLFGYPTVTPEEMIDWIAQWIAAGGALSNKPTHFQTRDGRF
;
A
#
# COMPACT_ATOMS: atom_id res chain seq x y z
N SER A 1 -20.34 -10.52 -8.84
CA SER A 1 -20.04 -9.27 -8.11
C SER A 1 -21.07 -9.10 -7.01
N ASP A 2 -20.61 -8.86 -5.81
CA ASP A 2 -21.45 -8.62 -4.65
C ASP A 2 -22.28 -7.33 -4.88
N LYS A 3 -23.60 -7.48 -5.00
CA LYS A 3 -24.55 -6.38 -5.26
C LYS A 3 -24.67 -5.43 -4.07
N THR A 4 -24.21 -5.82 -2.87
CA THR A 4 -24.32 -5.01 -1.65
C THR A 4 -23.36 -3.81 -1.64
N ILE A 5 -22.19 -3.94 -2.29
CA ILE A 5 -21.18 -2.87 -2.34
C ILE A 5 -21.65 -1.63 -3.11
N PRO A 6 -22.23 -1.76 -4.34
CA PRO A 6 -22.77 -0.61 -5.06
C PRO A 6 -23.84 0.16 -4.29
N ASP A 7 -24.73 -0.55 -3.58
CA ASP A 7 -25.81 0.09 -2.82
C ASP A 7 -25.27 0.83 -1.59
N ALA A 8 -24.29 0.26 -0.90
CA ALA A 8 -23.59 0.94 0.19
C ALA A 8 -22.86 2.22 -0.28
N LEU A 9 -22.26 2.20 -1.47
CA LEU A 9 -21.62 3.39 -2.04
C LEU A 9 -22.66 4.48 -2.36
N ARG A 10 -23.78 4.12 -2.98
CA ARG A 10 -24.85 5.08 -3.29
C ARG A 10 -25.44 5.73 -2.05
N SER A 11 -25.60 4.99 -0.95
CA SER A 11 -26.10 5.54 0.31
C SER A 11 -25.16 6.63 0.92
N HIS A 12 -23.90 6.65 0.49
CA HIS A 12 -22.92 7.67 0.86
C HIS A 12 -22.71 8.73 -0.24
N GLY A 13 -23.62 8.82 -1.24
CA GLY A 13 -23.53 9.82 -2.31
C GLY A 13 -22.49 9.50 -3.39
N VAL A 14 -21.97 8.27 -3.44
CA VAL A 14 -21.03 7.82 -4.47
C VAL A 14 -21.78 7.13 -5.60
N GLU A 15 -21.52 7.52 -6.86
CA GLU A 15 -22.04 6.85 -8.04
C GLU A 15 -21.08 5.72 -8.49
N PRO A 16 -21.43 4.44 -8.28
CA PRO A 16 -20.59 3.33 -8.71
C PRO A 16 -20.79 3.04 -10.19
N ILE A 17 -19.71 3.07 -10.98
CA ILE A 17 -19.69 2.72 -12.40
C ILE A 17 -18.90 1.44 -12.57
N ALA A 18 -19.57 0.35 -13.00
CA ALA A 18 -18.91 -0.90 -13.33
C ALA A 18 -18.27 -0.81 -14.72
N CYS A 19 -16.94 -0.89 -14.77
CA CYS A 19 -16.18 -0.78 -16.02
C CYS A 19 -14.97 -1.72 -15.99
N ASP A 20 -14.76 -2.45 -17.08
CA ASP A 20 -13.46 -3.08 -17.33
C ASP A 20 -12.54 -2.00 -17.91
N LEU A 21 -11.60 -1.54 -17.09
CA LEU A 21 -10.69 -0.47 -17.44
C LEU A 21 -9.61 -0.87 -18.46
N LEU A 22 -9.43 -2.17 -18.72
CA LEU A 22 -8.54 -2.66 -19.79
C LEU A 22 -9.18 -2.59 -21.18
N GLU A 23 -10.48 -2.31 -21.26
CA GLU A 23 -11.19 -2.08 -22.51
C GLU A 23 -11.24 -0.58 -22.85
N PRO A 24 -10.45 -0.07 -23.81
CA PRO A 24 -10.35 1.37 -24.10
C PRO A 24 -11.69 2.02 -24.42
N GLU A 25 -12.57 1.31 -25.15
CA GLU A 25 -13.90 1.82 -25.51
C GLU A 25 -14.82 2.01 -24.32
N LYS A 26 -14.68 1.18 -23.26
CA LYS A 26 -15.43 1.32 -22.02
C LYS A 26 -14.84 2.43 -21.16
N LEU A 27 -13.51 2.49 -21.06
CA LEU A 27 -12.80 3.55 -20.35
C LEU A 27 -13.12 4.94 -20.93
N ALA A 28 -13.19 5.06 -22.25
CA ALA A 28 -13.53 6.32 -22.95
C ALA A 28 -14.95 6.84 -22.61
N LYS A 29 -15.85 5.96 -22.17
CA LYS A 29 -17.24 6.33 -21.79
C LYS A 29 -17.36 6.79 -20.34
N LEU A 30 -16.32 6.64 -19.53
CA LEU A 30 -16.33 7.18 -18.18
C LEU A 30 -16.41 8.72 -18.19
N PRO A 31 -17.06 9.34 -17.20
CA PRO A 31 -17.19 10.78 -17.14
C PRO A 31 -15.81 11.47 -17.07
N ASP A 32 -15.76 12.69 -17.58
CA ASP A 32 -14.61 13.56 -17.36
C ASP A 32 -14.49 13.89 -15.87
N ALA A 33 -13.27 13.98 -15.37
CA ALA A 33 -13.01 14.27 -13.98
C ALA A 33 -11.80 15.21 -13.86
N GLU A 34 -11.95 16.30 -13.13
CA GLU A 34 -10.83 17.20 -12.83
C GLU A 34 -9.77 16.51 -11.93
N ASN A 35 -10.21 15.61 -11.07
CA ASN A 35 -9.38 14.92 -10.11
C ASN A 35 -9.60 13.41 -10.23
N VAL A 36 -8.50 12.67 -10.33
CA VAL A 36 -8.49 11.20 -10.42
C VAL A 36 -7.63 10.64 -9.31
N ILE A 37 -8.14 9.65 -8.59
CA ILE A 37 -7.35 8.85 -7.65
C ILE A 37 -7.25 7.44 -8.23
N PHE A 38 -6.06 7.08 -8.72
CA PHE A 38 -5.78 5.78 -9.30
C PHE A 38 -5.32 4.79 -8.23
N MET A 39 -6.18 3.81 -7.93
CA MET A 39 -5.93 2.80 -6.88
C MET A 39 -5.96 1.36 -7.43
N ALA A 40 -6.23 1.19 -8.73
CA ALA A 40 -6.29 -0.15 -9.33
C ALA A 40 -4.91 -0.82 -9.30
N ALA A 41 -4.83 -2.00 -8.73
CA ALA A 41 -3.59 -2.77 -8.62
C ALA A 41 -3.85 -4.27 -8.49
N ARG A 42 -2.90 -5.08 -8.96
CA ARG A 42 -2.84 -6.51 -8.70
C ARG A 42 -1.56 -6.84 -7.92
N LYS A 43 -1.72 -7.23 -6.66
CA LYS A 43 -0.61 -7.65 -5.79
C LYS A 43 -0.61 -9.18 -5.57
N PHE A 44 -1.78 -9.77 -5.42
CA PHE A 44 -1.93 -11.18 -5.04
C PHE A 44 -2.12 -12.09 -6.24
N GLY A 45 -1.63 -13.33 -6.15
CA GLY A 45 -1.71 -14.32 -7.21
C GLY A 45 -0.90 -13.92 -8.45
N THR A 46 0.26 -13.31 -8.24
CA THR A 46 1.17 -12.87 -9.32
C THR A 46 1.97 -14.03 -9.88
N THR A 47 2.40 -14.97 -9.03
CA THR A 47 3.18 -16.14 -9.45
C THR A 47 2.36 -17.02 -10.39
N GLY A 48 2.88 -17.26 -11.60
CA GLY A 48 2.20 -17.99 -12.68
C GLY A 48 1.16 -17.18 -13.45
N SER A 49 0.98 -15.90 -13.12
CA SER A 49 0.07 -14.97 -13.82
C SER A 49 0.68 -13.58 -13.93
N GLU A 50 1.99 -13.51 -14.15
CA GLU A 50 2.78 -12.27 -14.20
C GLU A 50 2.24 -11.31 -15.26
N HIS A 51 1.83 -11.84 -16.43
CA HIS A 51 1.23 -11.06 -17.52
C HIS A 51 0.00 -10.25 -17.08
N LEU A 52 -0.85 -10.82 -16.20
CA LEU A 52 -2.01 -10.09 -15.65
C LEU A 52 -1.56 -8.98 -14.67
N SER A 53 -0.49 -9.20 -13.93
CA SER A 53 0.06 -8.17 -13.06
C SER A 53 0.60 -7.00 -13.87
N TRP A 54 1.29 -7.24 -14.99
CA TRP A 54 1.73 -6.22 -15.91
C TRP A 54 0.58 -5.51 -16.62
N ALA A 55 -0.47 -6.25 -17.03
CA ALA A 55 -1.65 -5.65 -17.63
C ALA A 55 -2.33 -4.65 -16.67
N ILE A 56 -2.55 -5.05 -15.41
CA ILE A 56 -3.23 -4.19 -14.42
C ILE A 56 -2.29 -3.10 -13.86
N ASN A 57 -1.02 -3.43 -13.60
CA ASN A 57 -0.14 -2.50 -12.93
C ASN A 57 0.60 -1.53 -13.88
N THR A 58 0.66 -1.82 -15.18
CA THR A 58 1.42 -1.03 -16.15
C THR A 58 0.61 -0.62 -17.38
N GLN A 59 -0.06 -1.56 -18.07
CA GLN A 59 -0.86 -1.22 -19.25
C GLN A 59 -2.08 -0.38 -18.90
N LEU A 60 -2.84 -0.78 -17.86
CA LEU A 60 -3.99 0.00 -17.39
C LEU A 60 -3.63 1.44 -17.01
N PRO A 61 -2.56 1.72 -16.24
CA PRO A 61 -2.04 3.07 -16.05
C PRO A 61 -1.85 3.87 -17.33
N ALA A 62 -1.37 3.25 -18.42
CA ALA A 62 -1.18 3.95 -19.69
C ALA A 62 -2.53 4.38 -20.29
N LEU A 63 -3.53 3.50 -20.29
CA LEU A 63 -4.86 3.83 -20.77
C LEU A 63 -5.53 4.93 -19.93
N VAL A 64 -5.36 4.88 -18.60
CA VAL A 64 -5.90 5.90 -17.69
C VAL A 64 -5.17 7.24 -17.86
N ALA A 65 -3.85 7.22 -18.00
CA ALA A 65 -3.05 8.42 -18.20
C ALA A 65 -3.40 9.13 -19.53
N ASP A 66 -3.67 8.37 -20.59
CA ASP A 66 -4.13 8.90 -21.88
C ASP A 66 -5.53 9.51 -21.76
N ARG A 67 -6.48 8.79 -21.14
CA ARG A 67 -7.87 9.25 -20.97
C ARG A 67 -7.99 10.50 -20.10
N TYR A 68 -7.17 10.62 -19.07
CA TYR A 68 -7.26 11.67 -18.06
C TYR A 68 -6.03 12.59 -18.03
N HIS A 69 -5.38 12.79 -19.18
CA HIS A 69 -4.13 13.56 -19.24
C HIS A 69 -4.27 15.03 -18.81
N ASP A 70 -5.46 15.62 -18.89
CA ASP A 70 -5.76 16.98 -18.43
C ASP A 70 -6.12 17.05 -16.92
N SER A 71 -6.29 15.91 -16.29
CA SER A 71 -6.70 15.81 -14.87
C SER A 71 -5.51 15.96 -13.92
N ARG A 72 -5.81 16.22 -12.65
CA ARG A 72 -4.88 15.95 -11.53
C ARG A 72 -5.00 14.48 -11.15
N ILE A 73 -3.89 13.77 -11.17
CA ILE A 73 -3.89 12.31 -10.90
C ILE A 73 -3.06 12.02 -9.65
N VAL A 74 -3.71 11.49 -8.60
CA VAL A 74 -3.01 10.85 -7.49
C VAL A 74 -2.94 9.36 -7.77
N CYS A 75 -1.74 8.81 -7.87
CA CYS A 75 -1.52 7.39 -8.10
C CYS A 75 -0.95 6.73 -6.85
N ILE A 76 -1.63 5.69 -6.35
CA ILE A 76 -1.09 4.84 -5.29
C ILE A 76 -0.04 3.91 -5.90
N SER A 77 1.21 4.15 -5.52
CA SER A 77 2.37 3.29 -5.77
C SER A 77 2.68 2.44 -4.52
N SER A 78 3.85 1.87 -4.42
CA SER A 78 4.25 1.02 -3.30
C SER A 78 5.67 1.31 -2.85
N GLY A 79 5.94 1.13 -1.55
CA GLY A 79 7.29 1.10 -1.02
C GLY A 79 8.16 -0.02 -1.60
N ASN A 80 7.56 -1.05 -2.20
CA ASN A 80 8.29 -2.14 -2.85
C ASN A 80 9.10 -1.72 -4.09
N VAL A 81 8.95 -0.49 -4.57
CA VAL A 81 9.83 0.05 -5.64
C VAL A 81 11.27 0.28 -5.14
N TYR A 82 11.47 0.35 -3.82
CA TYR A 82 12.79 0.47 -3.22
C TYR A 82 13.45 -0.88 -2.96
N PRO A 83 14.78 -0.93 -2.87
CA PRO A 83 15.46 -2.09 -2.32
C PRO A 83 15.17 -2.24 -0.82
N LEU A 84 15.48 -3.42 -0.27
CA LEU A 84 15.63 -3.56 1.18
C LEU A 84 16.80 -2.68 1.63
N VAL A 85 16.56 -1.86 2.67
CA VAL A 85 17.57 -0.94 3.20
C VAL A 85 18.13 -1.44 4.53
N PRO A 86 19.39 -1.12 4.89
CA PRO A 86 19.92 -1.40 6.21
C PRO A 86 19.03 -0.84 7.31
N VAL A 87 18.75 -1.64 8.32
CA VAL A 87 17.83 -1.28 9.43
C VAL A 87 18.24 0.00 10.17
N VAL A 88 19.54 0.32 10.17
CA VAL A 88 20.10 1.50 10.83
C VAL A 88 19.96 2.81 10.02
N GLN A 89 19.50 2.76 8.76
CA GLN A 89 19.42 3.94 7.88
C GLN A 89 18.11 4.73 8.01
N GLY A 90 17.14 4.27 8.79
CA GLY A 90 15.87 4.98 8.99
C GLY A 90 14.93 4.97 7.77
N GLY A 91 15.11 4.03 6.83
CA GLY A 91 14.26 3.83 5.67
C GLY A 91 14.66 4.56 4.39
N ALA A 92 14.16 4.09 3.25
CA ALA A 92 14.35 4.69 1.94
C ALA A 92 13.60 6.04 1.85
N THR A 93 14.26 7.07 1.36
CA THR A 93 13.66 8.38 1.07
C THR A 93 13.24 8.46 -0.41
N GLU A 94 12.52 9.51 -0.79
CA GLU A 94 12.14 9.74 -2.20
C GLU A 94 13.35 9.93 -3.13
N LYS A 95 14.55 10.20 -2.57
CA LYS A 95 15.82 10.31 -3.28
C LYS A 95 16.58 8.99 -3.43
N THR A 96 16.16 7.96 -2.69
CA THR A 96 16.76 6.63 -2.78
C THR A 96 16.50 6.04 -4.16
N LEU A 97 17.54 5.48 -4.81
CA LEU A 97 17.42 4.83 -6.09
C LEU A 97 16.44 3.66 -6.00
N VAL A 98 15.49 3.61 -6.91
CA VAL A 98 14.54 2.51 -7.00
C VAL A 98 15.24 1.25 -7.52
N ALA A 99 14.99 0.12 -6.87
CA ALA A 99 15.54 -1.20 -7.25
C ALA A 99 14.53 -2.29 -6.85
N PRO A 100 13.37 -2.34 -7.55
CA PRO A 100 12.28 -3.26 -7.22
C PRO A 100 12.69 -4.70 -7.39
N GLN A 101 12.28 -5.56 -6.44
CA GLN A 101 12.50 -7.00 -6.52
C GLN A 101 11.19 -7.73 -6.81
N GLY A 102 11.22 -8.64 -7.78
CA GLY A 102 10.07 -9.45 -8.20
C GLY A 102 9.10 -8.72 -9.12
N GLU A 103 8.20 -9.49 -9.72
CA GLU A 103 7.28 -9.04 -10.77
C GLU A 103 6.31 -7.95 -10.29
N TYR A 104 5.76 -8.11 -9.08
CA TYR A 104 4.88 -7.11 -8.52
C TYR A 104 5.57 -5.74 -8.40
N ALA A 105 6.72 -5.70 -7.75
CA ALA A 105 7.43 -4.45 -7.51
C ALA A 105 7.90 -3.77 -8.81
N GLN A 106 8.36 -4.57 -9.79
CA GLN A 106 8.75 -4.09 -11.11
C GLN A 106 7.56 -3.52 -11.88
N SER A 107 6.42 -4.22 -11.89
CA SER A 107 5.20 -3.73 -12.55
C SER A 107 4.65 -2.45 -11.91
N VAL A 108 4.80 -2.28 -10.58
CA VAL A 108 4.44 -1.04 -9.87
C VAL A 108 5.41 0.10 -10.22
N LEU A 109 6.71 -0.18 -10.37
CA LEU A 109 7.63 0.82 -10.90
C LEU A 109 7.27 1.20 -12.35
N GLY A 110 6.86 0.22 -13.17
CA GLY A 110 6.32 0.47 -14.50
C GLY A 110 5.15 1.46 -14.48
N ARG A 111 4.22 1.32 -13.53
CA ARG A 111 3.13 2.29 -13.28
C ARG A 111 3.65 3.71 -13.04
N GLU A 112 4.65 3.87 -12.17
CA GLU A 112 5.25 5.18 -11.92
C GLU A 112 5.82 5.78 -13.21
N ARG A 113 6.57 4.98 -13.99
CA ARG A 113 7.17 5.43 -15.25
C ARG A 113 6.13 5.88 -16.28
N ILE A 114 4.97 5.22 -16.33
CA ILE A 114 3.85 5.63 -17.20
C ILE A 114 3.30 6.99 -16.79
N PHE A 115 3.00 7.20 -15.53
CA PHE A 115 2.49 8.50 -15.06
C PHE A 115 3.55 9.61 -15.12
N GLU A 116 4.82 9.32 -14.88
CA GLU A 116 5.93 10.24 -15.12
C GLU A 116 6.01 10.64 -16.60
N HIS A 117 5.91 9.65 -17.51
CA HIS A 117 5.88 9.94 -18.95
C HIS A 117 4.71 10.85 -19.33
N ALA A 118 3.50 10.59 -18.83
CA ALA A 118 2.35 11.48 -19.06
C ALA A 118 2.61 12.89 -18.55
N SER A 119 3.22 13.00 -17.37
CA SER A 119 3.61 14.29 -16.79
C SER A 119 4.58 15.08 -17.68
N TYR A 120 5.60 14.42 -18.23
CA TYR A 120 6.55 15.07 -19.14
C TYR A 120 5.96 15.36 -20.52
N ARG A 121 5.13 14.45 -21.05
CA ARG A 121 4.60 14.55 -22.42
C ARG A 121 3.49 15.57 -22.55
N TRP A 122 2.55 15.60 -21.60
CA TRP A 122 1.32 16.38 -21.65
C TRP A 122 1.21 17.45 -20.56
N GLY A 123 2.18 17.49 -19.65
CA GLY A 123 2.09 18.37 -18.48
C GLY A 123 1.08 17.87 -17.44
N THR A 124 0.64 16.62 -17.54
CA THR A 124 -0.29 15.99 -16.59
C THR A 124 0.23 16.17 -15.16
N ARG A 125 -0.59 16.76 -14.29
CA ARG A 125 -0.22 16.97 -12.89
C ARG A 125 -0.43 15.69 -12.10
N VAL A 126 0.66 15.10 -11.62
CA VAL A 126 0.66 13.78 -10.97
C VAL A 126 1.26 13.86 -9.57
N ALA A 127 0.69 13.09 -8.63
CA ALA A 127 1.31 12.72 -7.36
C ALA A 127 1.44 11.19 -7.27
N LEU A 128 2.66 10.69 -7.08
CA LEU A 128 2.98 9.28 -6.92
C LEU A 128 3.18 8.99 -5.43
N LEU A 129 2.27 8.25 -4.81
CA LEU A 129 2.31 7.94 -3.38
C LEU A 129 2.87 6.53 -3.15
N ARG A 130 4.11 6.43 -2.69
CA ARG A 130 4.77 5.16 -2.37
C ARG A 130 4.32 4.69 -0.99
N LEU A 131 3.17 4.01 -0.98
CA LEU A 131 2.54 3.50 0.24
C LEU A 131 3.29 2.28 0.77
N ASN A 132 3.58 2.28 2.08
CA ASN A 132 4.13 1.13 2.77
C ASN A 132 3.22 0.73 3.94
N TYR A 133 2.79 -0.52 3.95
CA TYR A 133 1.98 -1.21 4.97
C TYR A 133 0.82 -0.39 5.55
N ALA A 134 -0.19 -0.09 4.72
CA ALA A 134 -1.48 0.37 5.21
C ALA A 134 -2.20 -0.76 5.98
N ILE A 135 -2.74 -0.41 7.15
CA ILE A 135 -3.36 -1.31 8.11
C ILE A 135 -4.86 -1.01 8.21
N ASP A 136 -5.68 -2.04 8.13
CA ASP A 136 -7.07 -2.01 8.59
C ASP A 136 -7.33 -3.25 9.49
N LEU A 137 -8.52 -3.36 10.09
CA LEU A 137 -8.84 -4.45 11.01
C LEU A 137 -8.87 -5.84 10.33
N ARG A 138 -9.01 -5.87 9.01
CA ARG A 138 -9.19 -7.10 8.21
C ARG A 138 -7.95 -7.50 7.44
N TYR A 139 -6.97 -6.61 7.31
CA TYR A 139 -5.81 -6.78 6.45
C TYR A 139 -4.61 -5.94 6.92
N GLY A 140 -3.43 -6.45 6.73
CA GLY A 140 -2.16 -5.76 6.97
C GLY A 140 -1.17 -6.60 7.77
N VAL A 141 0.08 -6.15 7.84
CA VAL A 141 1.16 -6.87 8.53
C VAL A 141 0.86 -7.08 10.01
N LEU A 142 0.22 -6.12 10.68
CA LEU A 142 -0.19 -6.27 12.08
C LEU A 142 -1.24 -7.37 12.23
N VAL A 143 -2.18 -7.49 11.29
CA VAL A 143 -3.20 -8.56 11.28
C VAL A 143 -2.56 -9.93 11.09
N ASP A 144 -1.58 -10.05 10.18
CA ASP A 144 -0.88 -11.32 9.93
C ASP A 144 -0.10 -11.77 11.18
N ILE A 145 0.60 -10.85 11.85
CA ILE A 145 1.33 -11.15 13.10
C ILE A 145 0.35 -11.50 14.22
N ALA A 146 -0.69 -10.70 14.44
CA ALA A 146 -1.70 -10.93 15.46
C ALA A 146 -2.38 -12.30 15.28
N ARG A 147 -2.74 -12.65 14.05
CA ARG A 147 -3.33 -13.93 13.71
C ARG A 147 -2.36 -15.09 13.99
N ALA A 148 -1.07 -14.93 13.64
CA ALA A 148 -0.06 -15.95 13.91
C ALA A 148 0.08 -16.21 15.43
N VAL A 149 0.13 -15.15 16.25
CA VAL A 149 0.14 -15.26 17.72
C VAL A 149 -1.14 -15.94 18.23
N PHE A 150 -2.31 -15.49 17.74
CA PHE A 150 -3.61 -16.02 18.16
C PHE A 150 -3.77 -17.50 17.81
N GLU A 151 -3.25 -17.95 16.68
CA GLU A 151 -3.26 -19.34 16.21
C GLU A 151 -2.05 -20.17 16.73
N ARG A 152 -1.18 -19.58 17.56
CA ARG A 152 0.06 -20.19 18.09
C ARG A 152 1.01 -20.67 16.98
N ARG A 153 1.06 -19.93 15.88
CA ARG A 153 2.01 -20.17 14.78
C ARG A 153 3.28 -19.32 14.97
N PRO A 154 4.45 -19.83 14.59
CA PRO A 154 5.69 -19.05 14.68
C PRO A 154 5.67 -17.87 13.72
N ILE A 155 6.20 -16.73 14.17
CA ILE A 155 6.39 -15.50 13.40
C ILE A 155 7.79 -15.51 12.78
N ASP A 156 7.85 -15.30 11.46
CA ASP A 156 9.11 -15.24 10.74
C ASP A 156 9.79 -13.87 10.96
N LEU A 157 10.99 -13.89 11.53
CA LEU A 157 11.77 -12.70 11.85
C LEU A 157 12.68 -12.21 10.72
N ARG A 158 12.71 -12.86 9.56
CA ARG A 158 13.57 -12.45 8.44
C ARG A 158 13.28 -11.03 7.94
N MET A 159 12.06 -10.50 8.18
CA MET A 159 11.76 -9.08 8.06
C MET A 159 11.64 -8.50 9.47
N PRO A 160 12.75 -8.01 10.06
CA PRO A 160 12.81 -7.70 11.48
C PRO A 160 12.05 -6.43 11.87
N LEU A 161 11.92 -5.49 10.92
CA LEU A 161 11.34 -4.18 11.15
C LEU A 161 10.33 -3.83 10.06
N VAL A 162 9.29 -3.09 10.44
CA VAL A 162 8.26 -2.56 9.53
C VAL A 162 7.89 -1.11 9.90
N ASN A 163 7.42 -0.35 8.90
CA ASN A 163 6.68 0.90 9.13
C ASN A 163 5.21 0.64 8.78
N VAL A 164 4.29 1.16 9.56
CA VAL A 164 2.85 0.96 9.33
C VAL A 164 2.10 2.28 9.43
N ILE A 165 0.97 2.39 8.73
CA ILE A 165 0.06 3.52 8.82
C ILE A 165 -1.38 3.02 8.84
N TRP A 166 -2.24 3.64 9.64
CA TRP A 166 -3.68 3.36 9.58
C TRP A 166 -4.24 3.74 8.21
N GLN A 167 -5.08 2.89 7.63
CA GLN A 167 -5.63 3.10 6.30
C GLN A 167 -6.44 4.40 6.19
N GLY A 168 -7.14 4.80 7.24
CA GLY A 168 -7.86 6.07 7.29
C GLY A 168 -6.94 7.29 7.13
N ASP A 169 -5.78 7.29 7.82
CA ASP A 169 -4.77 8.34 7.69
C ASP A 169 -4.14 8.34 6.29
N ALA A 170 -3.84 7.15 5.75
CA ALA A 170 -3.33 7.02 4.38
C ALA A 170 -4.33 7.57 3.35
N ASN A 171 -5.63 7.29 3.51
CA ASN A 171 -6.68 7.82 2.65
C ASN A 171 -6.78 9.35 2.75
N SER A 172 -6.68 9.92 3.95
CA SER A 172 -6.67 11.37 4.17
C SER A 172 -5.51 12.03 3.42
N VAL A 173 -4.29 11.50 3.54
CA VAL A 173 -3.12 12.00 2.79
C VAL A 173 -3.31 11.85 1.29
N CYS A 174 -3.86 10.72 0.83
CA CYS A 174 -4.14 10.48 -0.59
C CYS A 174 -5.04 11.58 -1.18
N MET A 175 -6.16 11.88 -0.52
CA MET A 175 -7.09 12.91 -0.98
C MET A 175 -6.46 14.32 -0.94
N ARG A 176 -5.73 14.66 0.11
CA ARG A 176 -5.05 15.96 0.27
C ARG A 176 -3.90 16.13 -0.73
N SER A 177 -3.33 15.03 -1.22
CA SER A 177 -2.26 15.04 -2.24
C SER A 177 -2.71 15.54 -3.60
N LEU A 178 -4.02 15.65 -3.87
CA LEU A 178 -4.55 16.31 -5.06
C LEU A 178 -4.06 17.78 -5.20
N ALA A 179 -3.89 18.47 -4.09
CA ALA A 179 -3.33 19.83 -4.07
C ALA A 179 -1.83 19.89 -4.38
N HIS A 180 -1.13 18.76 -4.33
CA HIS A 180 0.31 18.64 -4.57
C HIS A 180 0.65 17.98 -5.92
N CYS A 181 -0.37 17.61 -6.72
CA CYS A 181 -0.15 17.12 -8.07
C CYS A 181 0.61 18.14 -8.91
N ALA A 182 1.71 17.74 -9.52
CA ALA A 182 2.64 18.61 -10.25
C ALA A 182 3.14 17.95 -11.54
N SER A 183 3.71 18.76 -12.40
CA SER A 183 4.52 18.34 -13.55
C SER A 183 5.87 19.07 -13.47
N PRO A 184 7.01 18.35 -13.34
CA PRO A 184 7.15 16.90 -13.21
C PRO A 184 6.44 16.29 -11.99
N ALA A 185 6.15 14.99 -12.05
CA ALA A 185 5.37 14.28 -11.05
C ALA A 185 5.93 14.46 -9.62
N PHE A 186 5.04 14.77 -8.68
CA PHE A 186 5.36 14.85 -7.25
C PHE A 186 5.44 13.43 -6.66
N ILE A 187 6.57 13.08 -6.03
CA ILE A 187 6.78 11.76 -5.40
C ILE A 187 6.76 11.94 -3.89
N LEU A 188 6.07 11.01 -3.19
CA LEU A 188 5.90 11.04 -1.75
C LEU A 188 5.88 9.63 -1.15
N ASN A 189 6.71 9.38 -0.15
CA ASN A 189 6.59 8.20 0.70
C ASN A 189 5.42 8.38 1.67
N LEU A 190 4.62 7.34 1.83
CA LEU A 190 3.43 7.33 2.68
C LEU A 190 3.45 6.12 3.61
N THR A 191 3.74 6.36 4.88
CA THR A 191 3.70 5.39 5.99
C THR A 191 3.74 6.14 7.32
N GLY A 192 3.64 5.44 8.46
CA GLY A 192 3.85 6.03 9.79
C GLY A 192 5.32 6.36 10.06
N PRO A 193 5.59 7.18 11.09
CA PRO A 193 6.93 7.61 11.45
C PRO A 193 7.74 6.54 12.19
N GLU A 194 7.07 5.60 12.85
CA GLU A 194 7.72 4.61 13.70
C GLU A 194 8.33 3.48 12.87
N THR A 195 9.48 3.00 13.32
CA THR A 195 10.09 1.76 12.87
C THR A 195 9.86 0.71 13.95
N LEU A 196 8.96 -0.21 13.69
CA LEU A 196 8.48 -1.19 14.67
C LEU A 196 9.20 -2.53 14.48
N SER A 197 9.65 -3.13 15.60
CA SER A 197 10.20 -4.48 15.61
C SER A 197 9.08 -5.51 15.42
N THR A 198 9.25 -6.44 14.47
CA THR A 198 8.33 -7.56 14.26
C THR A 198 8.20 -8.42 15.54
N ARG A 199 9.30 -8.61 16.26
CA ARG A 199 9.32 -9.29 17.56
C ARG A 199 8.48 -8.53 18.59
N TRP A 200 8.73 -7.24 18.77
CA TRP A 200 7.99 -6.42 19.72
C TRP A 200 6.48 -6.41 19.40
N ILE A 201 6.09 -6.28 18.12
CA ILE A 201 4.69 -6.35 17.70
C ILE A 201 4.06 -7.69 18.15
N ALA A 202 4.76 -8.80 17.91
CA ALA A 202 4.28 -10.12 18.29
C ALA A 202 4.13 -10.28 19.82
N GLU A 203 5.07 -9.74 20.59
CA GLU A 203 5.03 -9.72 22.07
C GLU A 203 3.85 -8.86 22.55
N GLN A 204 3.57 -7.72 21.92
CA GLN A 204 2.41 -6.88 22.24
C GLN A 204 1.08 -7.62 22.00
N PHE A 205 0.97 -8.38 20.92
CA PHE A 205 -0.22 -9.22 20.68
C PHE A 205 -0.28 -10.41 21.66
N ALA A 206 0.86 -11.01 21.99
CA ALA A 206 0.93 -12.13 22.94
C ALA A 206 0.40 -11.71 24.32
N GLU A 207 0.78 -10.54 24.81
CA GLU A 207 0.28 -9.97 26.06
C GLU A 207 -1.25 -9.80 26.02
N ARG A 208 -1.79 -9.19 24.97
CA ARG A 208 -3.23 -8.94 24.81
C ARG A 208 -4.08 -10.21 24.69
N PHE A 209 -3.50 -11.25 24.11
CA PHE A 209 -4.19 -12.54 23.98
C PHE A 209 -3.96 -13.49 25.17
N GLY A 210 -3.12 -13.14 26.13
CA GLY A 210 -2.71 -14.03 27.22
C GLY A 210 -2.02 -15.29 26.68
N ARG A 211 -1.16 -15.15 25.68
CA ARG A 211 -0.45 -16.22 24.97
C ARG A 211 1.04 -15.95 24.92
N GLU A 212 1.82 -16.92 24.48
CA GLU A 212 3.24 -16.76 24.21
C GLU A 212 3.45 -16.59 22.69
N ALA A 213 4.33 -15.66 22.30
CA ALA A 213 4.79 -15.55 20.93
C ALA A 213 5.93 -16.55 20.68
N SER A 214 5.89 -17.24 19.54
CA SER A 214 6.98 -18.08 19.08
C SER A 214 7.56 -17.52 17.77
N PHE A 215 8.84 -17.73 17.57
CA PHE A 215 9.57 -17.11 16.48
C PHE A 215 10.32 -18.14 15.64
N ALA A 216 10.51 -17.82 14.35
CA ALA A 216 11.28 -18.61 13.41
C ALA A 216 12.19 -17.68 12.57
N GLY A 217 13.30 -18.25 12.09
CA GLY A 217 14.29 -17.49 11.32
C GLY A 217 15.11 -16.50 12.17
N GLU A 218 16.08 -15.88 11.53
CA GLU A 218 16.97 -14.88 12.14
C GLU A 218 16.65 -13.50 11.64
N GLU A 219 16.81 -12.49 12.50
CA GLU A 219 16.64 -11.09 12.16
C GLU A 219 17.71 -10.63 11.17
N SER A 220 17.28 -10.18 9.99
CA SER A 220 18.18 -9.69 8.95
C SER A 220 18.65 -8.26 9.23
N GLN A 221 19.80 -7.88 8.66
CA GLN A 221 20.36 -6.53 8.79
C GLN A 221 19.72 -5.49 7.87
N SER A 222 18.71 -5.90 7.07
CA SER A 222 17.97 -5.02 6.16
C SER A 222 16.48 -5.36 6.17
N ALA A 223 15.64 -4.35 5.89
CA ALA A 223 14.20 -4.48 5.85
C ALA A 223 13.57 -3.55 4.79
N LEU A 224 12.31 -3.79 4.46
CA LEU A 224 11.52 -2.89 3.63
C LEU A 224 11.02 -1.73 4.49
N LEU A 225 11.78 -0.67 4.53
CA LEU A 225 11.50 0.53 5.33
C LEU A 225 11.47 1.78 4.46
N ASN A 226 10.47 2.62 4.67
CA ASN A 226 10.32 3.91 4.02
C ASN A 226 10.41 5.05 5.04
N ASN A 227 11.13 6.10 4.68
CA ASN A 227 11.16 7.33 5.46
C ASN A 227 10.10 8.29 4.93
N ALA A 228 9.06 8.54 5.71
CA ALA A 228 7.95 9.43 5.34
C ALA A 228 8.08 10.85 5.95
N ALA A 229 9.27 11.29 6.33
CA ALA A 229 9.47 12.60 6.93
C ALA A 229 8.98 13.76 6.05
N LYS A 230 9.06 13.64 4.70
CA LYS A 230 8.48 14.61 3.77
C LYS A 230 6.95 14.66 3.88
N CYS A 231 6.29 13.51 3.98
CA CYS A 231 4.86 13.42 4.17
C CYS A 231 4.42 14.09 5.48
N HIS A 232 5.10 13.78 6.58
CA HIS A 232 4.75 14.33 7.89
C HIS A 232 4.95 15.86 7.96
N ARG A 233 5.93 16.42 7.27
CA ARG A 233 6.08 17.88 7.17
C ARG A 233 4.96 18.56 6.39
N LEU A 234 4.40 17.91 5.38
CA LEU A 234 3.34 18.47 4.53
C LEU A 234 1.94 18.27 5.12
N PHE A 235 1.68 17.13 5.74
CA PHE A 235 0.34 16.71 6.11
C PHE A 235 0.13 16.55 7.62
N GLY A 236 1.19 16.61 8.42
CA GLY A 236 1.18 16.24 9.83
C GLY A 236 1.44 14.74 10.03
N TYR A 237 1.57 14.34 11.28
CA TYR A 237 1.70 12.93 11.65
C TYR A 237 0.35 12.21 11.51
N PRO A 238 0.36 10.87 11.31
CA PRO A 238 -0.85 10.04 11.42
C PRO A 238 -1.56 10.28 12.76
N THR A 239 -2.88 10.18 12.75
CA THR A 239 -3.71 10.39 13.96
C THR A 239 -3.85 9.12 14.79
N VAL A 240 -3.69 7.95 14.18
CA VAL A 240 -3.79 6.65 14.84
C VAL A 240 -2.39 6.10 15.11
N THR A 241 -2.12 5.82 16.37
CA THR A 241 -0.84 5.29 16.85
C THR A 241 -0.70 3.78 16.60
N PRO A 242 0.52 3.22 16.58
CA PRO A 242 0.72 1.78 16.51
C PRO A 242 0.04 1.01 17.65
N GLU A 243 0.04 1.57 18.87
CA GLU A 243 -0.61 0.95 20.02
C GLU A 243 -2.11 0.82 19.82
N GLU A 244 -2.79 1.90 19.38
CA GLU A 244 -4.21 1.87 19.05
C GLU A 244 -4.54 0.84 17.97
N MET A 245 -3.73 0.76 16.90
CA MET A 245 -3.90 -0.27 15.87
C MET A 245 -3.77 -1.68 16.44
N ILE A 246 -2.79 -1.91 17.31
CA ILE A 246 -2.57 -3.21 17.97
C ILE A 246 -3.76 -3.55 18.87
N ASP A 247 -4.26 -2.60 19.67
CA ASP A 247 -5.40 -2.80 20.55
C ASP A 247 -6.68 -3.16 19.75
N TRP A 248 -6.97 -2.41 18.72
CA TRP A 248 -8.16 -2.64 17.88
C TRP A 248 -8.09 -3.99 17.15
N ILE A 249 -6.92 -4.34 16.60
CA ILE A 249 -6.73 -5.61 15.90
C ILE A 249 -6.82 -6.79 16.88
N ALA A 250 -6.25 -6.66 18.07
CA ALA A 250 -6.36 -7.70 19.10
C ALA A 250 -7.82 -7.95 19.49
N GLN A 251 -8.59 -6.90 19.76
CA GLN A 251 -10.02 -6.99 20.06
C GLN A 251 -10.81 -7.58 18.88
N TRP A 252 -10.53 -7.14 17.65
CA TRP A 252 -11.19 -7.63 16.43
C TRP A 252 -10.98 -9.14 16.23
N ILE A 253 -9.75 -9.62 16.38
CA ILE A 253 -9.42 -11.04 16.20
C ILE A 253 -10.01 -11.87 17.36
N ALA A 254 -9.91 -11.41 18.60
CA ALA A 254 -10.49 -12.10 19.75
C ALA A 254 -12.01 -12.25 19.67
N ALA A 255 -12.69 -11.26 19.09
CA ALA A 255 -14.14 -11.27 18.84
C ALA A 255 -14.53 -12.10 17.58
N GLY A 256 -13.59 -12.74 16.88
CA GLY A 256 -13.87 -13.47 15.64
C GLY A 256 -14.24 -12.59 14.45
N GLY A 257 -13.75 -11.34 14.43
CA GLY A 257 -14.00 -10.40 13.34
C GLY A 257 -13.57 -10.92 11.97
N ALA A 258 -14.31 -10.56 10.93
CA ALA A 258 -14.05 -11.02 9.56
C ALA A 258 -12.68 -10.55 9.06
N LEU A 259 -11.90 -11.43 8.42
CA LEU A 259 -10.61 -11.14 7.83
C LEU A 259 -10.66 -11.27 6.30
N SER A 260 -9.83 -10.51 5.59
CA SER A 260 -9.75 -10.57 4.12
C SER A 260 -9.16 -11.89 3.61
N ASN A 261 -8.49 -12.66 4.46
CA ASN A 261 -7.76 -13.89 4.14
C ASN A 261 -6.74 -13.74 2.99
N LYS A 262 -6.17 -12.55 2.86
CA LYS A 262 -5.10 -12.23 1.91
C LYS A 262 -3.83 -11.92 2.71
N PRO A 263 -2.93 -12.89 2.92
CA PRO A 263 -1.69 -12.64 3.67
C PRO A 263 -0.83 -11.59 2.96
N THR A 264 -0.15 -10.76 3.73
CA THR A 264 0.70 -9.70 3.17
C THR A 264 1.99 -10.23 2.58
N HIS A 265 2.41 -11.41 3.01
CA HIS A 265 3.74 -11.98 2.72
C HIS A 265 4.88 -11.02 3.11
N PHE A 266 4.70 -10.27 4.21
CA PHE A 266 5.66 -9.23 4.63
C PHE A 266 7.07 -9.77 4.87
N GLN A 267 7.20 -11.05 5.24
CA GLN A 267 8.47 -11.73 5.47
C GLN A 267 9.25 -12.02 4.17
N THR A 268 8.60 -11.89 3.00
CA THR A 268 9.22 -12.16 1.69
C THR A 268 10.30 -11.15 1.36
N ARG A 269 11.46 -11.64 0.97
CA ARG A 269 12.63 -10.81 0.65
C ARG A 269 13.05 -10.87 -0.83
N ASP A 270 12.55 -11.84 -1.58
CA ASP A 270 12.85 -12.10 -2.99
C ASP A 270 11.77 -11.57 -3.96
N GLY A 271 10.74 -10.91 -3.42
CA GLY A 271 9.64 -10.32 -4.19
C GLY A 271 8.65 -11.32 -4.78
N ARG A 272 8.62 -12.55 -4.30
CA ARG A 272 7.63 -13.56 -4.68
C ARG A 272 6.43 -13.47 -3.74
N PHE A 273 5.29 -12.99 -4.27
CA PHE A 273 4.04 -12.80 -3.53
C PHE A 273 2.91 -13.67 -4.07
#